data_869f5e31ece6fc30ea849161b4ce3e07
#
_entry.id   869f5e31ece6fc30ea849161b4ce3e07
#
_cell.length_a   1.000
_cell.length_b   1.000
_cell.length_c   1.000
_cell.angle_alpha   90.00
_cell.angle_beta   90.00
_cell.angle_gamma   90.00
#
_symmetry.space_group_name_H-M   'P 1'
#
loop_
_entity.id
_entity.type
_entity.pdbx_description
1 polymer ?
#
loop_
_entity_poly.entity_id
_entity_poly.type
_entity_poly.pdbx_seq_one_letter_code
_entity_poly.pdbx_strand_id
1 'polypeptide(L)'
;MVYLLISICISSFLFVIFKLFDVLKINTFQAIVVNYFTAAVLGFFLSNNLVSFQEIPDQPWFFGAFLLGIMFILVFNIMALTSQKNGLSVASVSSKMSVVIAIIFGVWYYEESLSLIKLMGIVLALVAVYLTSFKEKNAIVQNNKDFLYPVLLFFGSGAIDTSLKYVETSFVAEGGVPLFSATIFGCAFILGVIVLLYQKIIGSLSFELKSIFGGILLGVPNYFSIVYLLKALSTEGMESSTAFTLNNVGIVILSTLFGLFIFNEKLIRKNWVGISVAVVSILLIMFVNE
;
A
#
# COMPACT_ATOMS: atom_id res chain seq x y z
N MET A 1 17.00 1.97 -13.36
CA MET A 1 17.47 1.85 -11.96
C MET A 1 17.19 3.09 -11.11
N VAL A 2 17.46 4.33 -11.55
CA VAL A 2 17.22 5.56 -10.74
C VAL A 2 15.74 5.71 -10.36
N TYR A 3 14.81 5.52 -11.29
CA TYR A 3 13.36 5.61 -11.01
C TYR A 3 12.90 4.59 -9.97
N LEU A 4 13.47 3.38 -9.98
CA LEU A 4 13.15 2.34 -8.99
C LEU A 4 13.63 2.74 -7.59
N LEU A 5 14.83 3.25 -7.45
CA LEU A 5 15.36 3.75 -6.17
C LEU A 5 14.50 4.89 -5.62
N ILE A 6 14.09 5.82 -6.47
CA ILE A 6 13.19 6.91 -6.08
C ILE A 6 11.85 6.35 -5.59
N SER A 7 11.26 5.40 -6.33
CA SER A 7 10.01 4.73 -5.92
C SER A 7 10.13 4.05 -4.56
N ILE A 8 11.20 3.29 -4.33
CA ILE A 8 11.49 2.64 -3.04
C ILE A 8 11.59 3.65 -1.92
N CYS A 9 12.37 4.72 -2.10
CA CYS A 9 12.53 5.78 -1.09
C CYS A 9 11.19 6.43 -0.75
N ILE A 10 10.43 6.85 -1.77
CA ILE A 10 9.15 7.51 -1.59
C ILE A 10 8.13 6.57 -0.94
N SER A 11 8.02 5.32 -1.41
CA SER A 11 7.09 4.33 -0.83
C SER A 11 7.42 3.99 0.62
N SER A 12 8.71 3.86 0.96
CA SER A 12 9.14 3.64 2.34
C SER A 12 8.83 4.84 3.23
N PHE A 13 8.92 6.06 2.68
CA PHE A 13 8.62 7.29 3.39
C PHE A 13 7.13 7.42 3.76
N LEU A 14 6.21 6.80 3.02
CA LEU A 14 4.79 6.76 3.39
C LEU A 14 4.58 6.13 4.78
N PHE A 15 5.28 5.04 5.10
CA PHE A 15 5.21 4.42 6.42
C PHE A 15 5.74 5.36 7.51
N VAL A 16 6.81 6.11 7.21
CA VAL A 16 7.36 7.14 8.12
C VAL A 16 6.32 8.22 8.39
N ILE A 17 5.63 8.72 7.35
CA ILE A 17 4.59 9.76 7.49
C ILE A 17 3.44 9.24 8.37
N PHE A 18 2.99 8.02 8.19
CA PHE A 18 1.95 7.43 9.04
C PHE A 18 2.37 7.37 10.51
N LYS A 19 3.62 7.02 10.78
CA LYS A 19 4.15 7.00 12.15
C LYS A 19 4.27 8.42 12.71
N LEU A 20 4.71 9.40 11.90
CA LEU A 20 4.76 10.80 12.30
C LEU A 20 3.37 11.36 12.65
N PHE A 21 2.29 10.90 12.03
CA PHE A 21 0.94 11.33 12.40
C PHE A 21 0.62 11.01 13.86
N ASP A 22 1.06 9.86 14.37
CA ASP A 22 0.90 9.51 15.78
C ASP A 22 1.76 10.40 16.69
N VAL A 23 3.04 10.60 16.34
CA VAL A 23 3.98 11.42 17.11
C VAL A 23 3.50 12.88 17.18
N LEU A 24 3.05 13.44 16.06
CA LEU A 24 2.61 14.83 15.95
C LEU A 24 1.12 15.02 16.33
N LYS A 25 0.45 13.95 16.74
CA LYS A 25 -0.98 13.96 17.08
C LYS A 25 -1.86 14.55 15.97
N ILE A 26 -1.57 14.16 14.73
CA ILE A 26 -2.36 14.50 13.54
C ILE A 26 -3.54 13.52 13.46
N ASN A 27 -4.73 14.03 13.15
CA ASN A 27 -5.87 13.17 12.89
C ASN A 27 -5.64 12.39 11.59
N THR A 28 -5.28 11.12 11.76
CA THR A 28 -4.86 10.23 10.66
C THR A 28 -5.94 10.09 9.60
N PHE A 29 -7.23 9.97 10.00
CA PHE A 29 -8.31 9.82 9.03
C PHE A 29 -8.51 11.08 8.18
N GLN A 30 -8.51 12.26 8.78
CA GLN A 30 -8.56 13.52 8.04
C GLN A 30 -7.39 13.66 7.07
N ALA A 31 -6.16 13.33 7.52
CA ALA A 31 -4.98 13.39 6.66
C ALA A 31 -5.07 12.39 5.49
N ILE A 32 -5.61 11.18 5.68
CA ILE A 32 -5.84 10.21 4.61
C ILE A 32 -6.86 10.73 3.60
N VAL A 33 -7.93 11.38 4.03
CA VAL A 33 -8.91 11.97 3.10
C VAL A 33 -8.27 13.07 2.25
N VAL A 34 -7.47 13.95 2.86
CA VAL A 34 -6.74 14.99 2.13
C VAL A 34 -5.67 14.39 1.21
N ASN A 35 -5.00 13.30 1.61
CA ASN A 35 -4.08 12.55 0.75
C ASN A 35 -4.78 12.10 -0.54
N TYR A 36 -5.97 11.54 -0.46
CA TYR A 36 -6.71 11.10 -1.64
C TYR A 36 -7.15 12.26 -2.53
N PHE A 37 -7.55 13.37 -1.94
CA PHE A 37 -7.79 14.60 -2.72
C PHE A 37 -6.53 15.03 -3.49
N THR A 38 -5.39 15.11 -2.79
CA THR A 38 -4.12 15.51 -3.39
C THR A 38 -3.69 14.56 -4.51
N ALA A 39 -3.79 13.25 -4.27
CA ALA A 39 -3.43 12.24 -5.27
C ALA A 39 -4.37 12.26 -6.48
N ALA A 40 -5.68 12.43 -6.27
CA ALA A 40 -6.66 12.57 -7.36
C ALA A 40 -6.37 13.82 -8.21
N VAL A 41 -6.18 14.97 -7.57
CA VAL A 41 -5.87 16.23 -8.28
C VAL A 41 -4.60 16.08 -9.11
N LEU A 42 -3.52 15.57 -8.53
CA LEU A 42 -2.27 15.33 -9.27
C LEU A 42 -2.48 14.35 -10.43
N GLY A 43 -3.24 13.27 -10.21
CA GLY A 43 -3.53 12.28 -11.23
C GLY A 43 -4.35 12.86 -12.38
N PHE A 44 -5.37 13.67 -12.11
CA PHE A 44 -6.16 14.34 -13.15
C PHE A 44 -5.35 15.39 -13.92
N PHE A 45 -4.52 16.18 -13.24
CA PHE A 45 -3.69 17.19 -13.91
C PHE A 45 -2.57 16.60 -14.77
N LEU A 46 -2.02 15.46 -14.37
CA LEU A 46 -0.90 14.82 -15.07
C LEU A 46 -1.36 13.71 -16.04
N SER A 47 -2.64 13.35 -16.03
CA SER A 47 -3.22 12.52 -17.08
C SER A 47 -3.44 13.37 -18.34
N ASN A 48 -2.94 12.87 -19.48
CA ASN A 48 -3.32 13.43 -20.78
C ASN A 48 -4.79 13.09 -21.03
N ASN A 49 -5.70 13.95 -20.54
CA ASN A 49 -7.15 13.70 -20.53
C ASN A 49 -7.69 13.36 -21.91
N LEU A 50 -7.86 12.07 -22.19
CA LEU A 50 -8.53 11.54 -23.37
C LEU A 50 -10.04 11.42 -23.18
N VAL A 51 -10.55 11.59 -21.94
CA VAL A 51 -11.96 11.37 -21.56
C VAL A 51 -12.47 12.58 -20.77
N SER A 52 -13.65 13.07 -21.11
CA SER A 52 -14.32 14.13 -20.35
C SER A 52 -14.74 13.65 -18.96
N PHE A 53 -14.73 14.54 -17.95
CA PHE A 53 -15.21 14.20 -16.60
C PHE A 53 -16.64 13.65 -16.59
N GLN A 54 -17.50 14.07 -17.53
CA GLN A 54 -18.87 13.62 -17.65
C GLN A 54 -18.99 12.17 -18.15
N GLU A 55 -17.98 11.68 -18.85
CA GLU A 55 -17.93 10.32 -19.42
C GLU A 55 -17.26 9.30 -18.48
N ILE A 56 -16.68 9.75 -17.37
CA ILE A 56 -16.02 8.84 -16.40
C ILE A 56 -17.00 7.81 -15.83
N PRO A 57 -18.24 8.17 -15.40
CA PRO A 57 -19.20 7.20 -14.88
C PRO A 57 -19.64 6.12 -15.87
N ASP A 58 -19.55 6.41 -17.16
CA ASP A 58 -19.95 5.49 -18.24
C ASP A 58 -18.81 4.53 -18.64
N GLN A 59 -17.62 4.70 -18.08
CA GLN A 59 -16.49 3.83 -18.37
C GLN A 59 -16.70 2.42 -17.80
N PRO A 60 -16.33 1.34 -18.53
CA PRO A 60 -16.50 -0.04 -18.08
C PRO A 60 -15.82 -0.35 -16.74
N TRP A 61 -14.75 0.35 -16.41
CA TRP A 61 -13.97 0.18 -15.19
C TRP A 61 -14.48 1.04 -14.01
N PHE A 62 -15.46 1.94 -14.21
CA PHE A 62 -15.89 2.89 -13.17
C PHE A 62 -16.37 2.20 -11.89
N PHE A 63 -17.20 1.16 -12.01
CA PHE A 63 -17.68 0.41 -10.84
C PHE A 63 -16.53 -0.26 -10.08
N GLY A 64 -15.55 -0.81 -10.80
CA GLY A 64 -14.32 -1.35 -10.21
C GLY A 64 -13.51 -0.27 -9.49
N ALA A 65 -13.37 0.92 -10.08
CA ALA A 65 -12.68 2.05 -9.45
C ALA A 65 -13.40 2.50 -8.17
N PHE A 66 -14.74 2.51 -8.15
CA PHE A 66 -15.51 2.85 -6.96
C PHE A 66 -15.32 1.84 -5.82
N LEU A 67 -15.38 0.54 -6.10
CA LEU A 67 -15.11 -0.50 -5.10
C LEU A 67 -13.68 -0.44 -4.59
N LEU A 68 -12.71 -0.24 -5.49
CA LEU A 68 -11.31 -0.02 -5.11
C LEU A 68 -11.16 1.22 -4.23
N GLY A 69 -11.87 2.32 -4.50
CA GLY A 69 -11.88 3.51 -3.66
C GLY A 69 -12.31 3.22 -2.21
N ILE A 70 -13.33 2.38 -2.00
CA ILE A 70 -13.73 1.90 -0.67
C ILE A 70 -12.59 1.11 -0.02
N MET A 71 -12.00 0.18 -0.76
CA MET A 71 -10.90 -0.66 -0.24
C MET A 71 -9.67 0.18 0.12
N PHE A 72 -9.29 1.13 -0.73
CA PHE A 72 -8.15 2.01 -0.49
C PHE A 72 -8.30 2.81 0.81
N ILE A 73 -9.45 3.43 1.06
CA ILE A 73 -9.64 4.21 2.29
C ILE A 73 -9.58 3.31 3.54
N LEU A 74 -10.13 2.11 3.49
CA LEU A 74 -10.09 1.16 4.60
C LEU A 74 -8.66 0.65 4.85
N VAL A 75 -7.97 0.20 3.80
CA VAL A 75 -6.63 -0.39 3.92
C VAL A 75 -5.58 0.65 4.31
N PHE A 76 -5.67 1.89 3.83
CA PHE A 76 -4.76 2.97 4.26
C PHE A 76 -4.92 3.32 5.74
N ASN A 77 -6.15 3.27 6.26
CA ASN A 77 -6.37 3.43 7.70
C ASN A 77 -5.76 2.27 8.50
N ILE A 78 -5.90 1.02 8.01
CA ILE A 78 -5.27 -0.15 8.63
C ILE A 78 -3.74 -0.05 8.53
N MET A 79 -3.20 0.41 7.41
CA MET A 79 -1.75 0.63 7.21
C MET A 79 -1.21 1.67 8.19
N ALA A 80 -1.91 2.78 8.36
CA ALA A 80 -1.55 3.80 9.33
C ALA A 80 -1.57 3.24 10.76
N LEU A 81 -2.64 2.54 11.15
CA LEU A 81 -2.75 1.91 12.47
C LEU A 81 -1.65 0.86 12.70
N THR A 82 -1.33 0.05 11.68
CA THR A 82 -0.25 -0.93 11.76
C THR A 82 1.10 -0.24 11.96
N SER A 83 1.38 0.81 11.18
CA SER A 83 2.64 1.58 11.30
C SER A 83 2.77 2.25 12.67
N GLN A 84 1.67 2.80 13.20
CA GLN A 84 1.63 3.49 14.48
C GLN A 84 1.76 2.53 15.67
N LYS A 85 1.04 1.40 15.63
CA LYS A 85 0.94 0.46 16.76
C LYS A 85 1.94 -0.67 16.71
N ASN A 86 2.23 -1.20 15.52
CA ASN A 86 3.10 -2.37 15.33
C ASN A 86 4.51 -2.00 14.85
N GLY A 87 4.67 -0.82 14.27
CA GLY A 87 5.93 -0.34 13.72
C GLY A 87 6.01 -0.44 12.19
N LEU A 88 7.00 0.28 11.64
CA LEU A 88 7.19 0.41 10.20
C LEU A 88 7.54 -0.93 9.54
N SER A 89 8.43 -1.69 10.19
CA SER A 89 8.87 -3.00 9.70
C SER A 89 7.70 -3.97 9.56
N VAL A 90 6.81 -4.03 10.55
CA VAL A 90 5.63 -4.91 10.53
C VAL A 90 4.66 -4.48 9.44
N ALA A 91 4.39 -3.18 9.34
CA ALA A 91 3.48 -2.65 8.34
C ALA A 91 3.97 -2.90 6.91
N SER A 92 5.26 -2.66 6.63
CA SER A 92 5.85 -2.90 5.31
C SER A 92 5.88 -4.38 4.94
N VAL A 93 6.27 -5.28 5.85
CA VAL A 93 6.26 -6.72 5.59
C VAL A 93 4.82 -7.18 5.31
N SER A 94 3.85 -6.81 6.15
CA SER A 94 2.46 -7.24 5.96
C SER A 94 1.89 -6.74 4.63
N SER A 95 2.13 -5.48 4.26
CA SER A 95 1.67 -4.92 2.99
C SER A 95 2.39 -5.52 1.77
N LYS A 96 3.70 -5.81 1.85
CA LYS A 96 4.46 -6.30 0.68
C LYS A 96 4.38 -7.81 0.49
N MET A 97 4.18 -8.56 1.58
CA MET A 97 3.93 -10.01 1.47
C MET A 97 2.52 -10.33 0.93
N SER A 98 1.61 -9.37 0.91
CA SER A 98 0.27 -9.52 0.32
C SER A 98 0.28 -9.88 -1.17
N VAL A 99 1.40 -9.67 -1.86
CA VAL A 99 1.62 -10.10 -3.27
C VAL A 99 1.32 -11.59 -3.47
N VAL A 100 1.45 -12.41 -2.43
CA VAL A 100 1.09 -13.83 -2.44
C VAL A 100 -0.39 -14.05 -2.79
N ILE A 101 -1.28 -13.16 -2.36
CA ILE A 101 -2.72 -13.25 -2.67
C ILE A 101 -2.95 -13.05 -4.18
N ALA A 102 -2.26 -12.06 -4.76
CA ALA A 102 -2.32 -11.81 -6.21
C ALA A 102 -1.73 -12.99 -7.01
N ILE A 103 -0.66 -13.64 -6.51
CA ILE A 103 -0.08 -14.83 -7.13
C ILE A 103 -1.06 -16.00 -7.08
N ILE A 104 -1.68 -16.27 -5.92
CA ILE A 104 -2.67 -17.36 -5.78
C ILE A 104 -3.85 -17.11 -6.72
N PHE A 105 -4.31 -15.85 -6.82
CA PHE A 105 -5.36 -15.49 -7.77
C PHE A 105 -4.91 -15.70 -9.23
N GLY A 106 -3.68 -15.36 -9.58
CA GLY A 106 -3.10 -15.58 -10.91
C GLY A 106 -3.08 -17.05 -11.30
N VAL A 107 -2.67 -17.93 -10.37
CA VAL A 107 -2.69 -19.38 -10.57
C VAL A 107 -4.11 -19.91 -10.76
N TRP A 108 -5.07 -19.41 -9.98
CA TRP A 108 -6.44 -19.90 -10.02
C TRP A 108 -7.26 -19.33 -11.18
N TYR A 109 -7.11 -18.04 -11.49
CA TYR A 109 -7.96 -17.33 -12.47
C TYR A 109 -7.33 -17.31 -13.87
N TYR A 110 -6.00 -17.10 -13.95
CA TYR A 110 -5.27 -17.05 -15.21
C TYR A 110 -4.60 -18.40 -15.57
N GLU A 111 -4.84 -19.45 -14.77
CA GLU A 111 -4.27 -20.80 -14.96
C GLU A 111 -2.73 -20.79 -15.04
N GLU A 112 -2.08 -19.84 -14.34
CA GLU A 112 -0.63 -19.76 -14.29
C GLU A 112 -0.03 -21.00 -13.63
N SER A 113 1.12 -21.47 -14.12
CA SER A 113 1.79 -22.64 -13.55
C SER A 113 2.26 -22.38 -12.10
N LEU A 114 1.97 -23.32 -11.21
CA LEU A 114 2.45 -23.30 -9.82
C LEU A 114 3.69 -24.18 -9.70
N SER A 115 4.89 -23.59 -9.81
CA SER A 115 6.12 -24.33 -9.55
C SER A 115 6.33 -24.56 -8.05
N LEU A 116 7.15 -25.58 -7.71
CA LEU A 116 7.51 -25.87 -6.31
C LEU A 116 8.18 -24.66 -5.62
N ILE A 117 9.01 -23.91 -6.35
CA ILE A 117 9.70 -22.72 -5.82
C ILE A 117 8.68 -21.60 -5.53
N LYS A 118 7.70 -21.40 -6.42
CA LYS A 118 6.60 -20.44 -6.21
C LYS A 118 5.78 -20.78 -4.96
N LEU A 119 5.48 -22.09 -4.76
CA LEU A 119 4.80 -22.59 -3.57
C LEU A 119 5.64 -22.35 -2.30
N MET A 120 6.94 -22.62 -2.32
CA MET A 120 7.84 -22.33 -1.20
C MET A 120 7.86 -20.83 -0.86
N GLY A 121 7.94 -19.97 -1.87
CA GLY A 121 7.87 -18.52 -1.69
C GLY A 121 6.56 -18.09 -0.99
N ILE A 122 5.42 -18.63 -1.41
CA ILE A 122 4.11 -18.37 -0.79
C ILE A 122 4.11 -18.76 0.70
N VAL A 123 4.56 -19.96 1.02
CA VAL A 123 4.61 -20.44 2.42
C VAL A 123 5.53 -19.55 3.27
N LEU A 124 6.71 -19.19 2.75
CA LEU A 124 7.65 -18.32 3.44
C LEU A 124 7.07 -16.92 3.67
N ALA A 125 6.30 -16.36 2.72
CA ALA A 125 5.62 -15.09 2.90
C ALA A 125 4.64 -15.10 4.08
N LEU A 126 3.82 -16.15 4.20
CA LEU A 126 2.90 -16.32 5.32
C LEU A 126 3.64 -16.45 6.65
N VAL A 127 4.72 -17.22 6.68
CA VAL A 127 5.60 -17.34 7.86
C VAL A 127 6.23 -15.99 8.22
N ALA A 128 6.65 -15.20 7.25
CA ALA A 128 7.23 -13.88 7.47
C ALA A 128 6.23 -12.93 8.15
N VAL A 129 5.00 -12.84 7.64
CA VAL A 129 3.94 -12.01 8.25
C VAL A 129 3.64 -12.47 9.68
N TYR A 130 3.54 -13.77 9.89
CA TYR A 130 3.33 -14.33 11.23
C TYR A 130 4.46 -13.95 12.19
N LEU A 131 5.73 -14.16 11.80
CA LEU A 131 6.88 -13.88 12.66
C LEU A 131 7.08 -12.39 12.95
N THR A 132 6.85 -11.51 11.96
CA THR A 132 6.98 -10.06 12.15
C THR A 132 5.87 -9.46 13.00
N SER A 133 4.70 -10.09 13.07
CA SER A 133 3.54 -9.60 13.83
C SER A 133 3.68 -9.76 15.36
N PHE A 134 4.72 -10.45 15.84
CA PHE A 134 4.98 -10.58 17.29
C PHE A 134 5.59 -9.31 17.87
N LYS A 135 5.15 -8.96 19.10
CA LYS A 135 5.73 -7.88 19.93
C LYS A 135 6.45 -8.47 21.14
N GLU A 136 7.33 -7.66 21.73
CA GLU A 136 7.98 -7.99 23.01
C GLU A 136 6.93 -8.11 24.13
N LYS A 137 7.03 -9.17 24.95
CA LYS A 137 6.06 -9.51 26.02
C LYS A 137 5.93 -8.46 27.15
N ASN A 138 6.80 -7.45 27.19
CA ASN A 138 6.83 -6.44 28.26
C ASN A 138 5.91 -5.23 28.05
N ALA A 139 5.12 -5.19 26.99
CA ALA A 139 4.03 -4.21 26.88
C ALA A 139 2.91 -4.64 27.83
N ILE A 140 2.64 -3.84 28.84
CA ILE A 140 1.78 -4.07 30.03
C ILE A 140 0.35 -4.49 29.69
N VAL A 141 -0.08 -4.39 28.43
CA VAL A 141 -1.33 -4.97 27.93
C VAL A 141 -1.11 -5.36 26.46
N GLN A 142 -0.85 -6.64 26.21
CA GLN A 142 -0.92 -7.18 24.86
C GLN A 142 -2.41 -7.28 24.47
N ASN A 143 -2.91 -6.26 23.79
CA ASN A 143 -4.27 -6.30 23.27
C ASN A 143 -4.23 -7.23 22.04
N ASN A 144 -5.01 -8.32 22.03
CA ASN A 144 -5.14 -9.24 20.88
C ASN A 144 -5.47 -8.50 19.56
N LYS A 145 -6.01 -7.30 19.66
CA LYS A 145 -6.26 -6.41 18.51
C LYS A 145 -4.98 -5.96 17.79
N ASP A 146 -3.84 -5.90 18.48
CA ASP A 146 -2.59 -5.47 17.85
C ASP A 146 -2.05 -6.49 16.84
N PHE A 147 -2.35 -7.78 17.01
CA PHE A 147 -2.04 -8.82 16.02
C PHE A 147 -2.98 -8.76 14.80
N LEU A 148 -4.20 -8.26 14.99
CA LEU A 148 -5.21 -8.20 13.93
C LEU A 148 -4.84 -7.20 12.83
N TYR A 149 -4.21 -6.06 13.16
CA TYR A 149 -3.88 -5.02 12.18
C TYR A 149 -2.94 -5.49 11.06
N PRO A 150 -1.79 -6.16 11.34
CA PRO A 150 -0.94 -6.72 10.29
C PRO A 150 -1.65 -7.75 9.40
N VAL A 151 -2.50 -8.59 9.99
CA VAL A 151 -3.28 -9.60 9.26
C VAL A 151 -4.30 -8.94 8.33
N LEU A 152 -5.06 -7.96 8.84
CA LEU A 152 -6.01 -7.19 8.03
C LEU A 152 -5.30 -6.41 6.92
N LEU A 153 -4.11 -5.85 7.21
CA LEU A 153 -3.30 -5.16 6.21
C LEU A 153 -2.84 -6.11 5.11
N PHE A 154 -2.38 -7.31 5.46
CA PHE A 154 -1.98 -8.33 4.51
C PHE A 154 -3.13 -8.70 3.56
N PHE A 155 -4.28 -9.08 4.10
CA PHE A 155 -5.44 -9.46 3.27
C PHE A 155 -6.00 -8.27 2.47
N GLY A 156 -6.10 -7.11 3.10
CA GLY A 156 -6.61 -5.90 2.46
C GLY A 156 -5.72 -5.42 1.32
N SER A 157 -4.40 -5.37 1.51
CA SER A 157 -3.45 -5.00 0.45
C SER A 157 -3.50 -6.01 -0.70
N GLY A 158 -3.53 -7.32 -0.41
CA GLY A 158 -3.61 -8.34 -1.45
C GLY A 158 -4.93 -8.30 -2.23
N ALA A 159 -6.03 -8.02 -1.55
CA ALA A 159 -7.31 -7.83 -2.22
C ALA A 159 -7.30 -6.58 -3.13
N ILE A 160 -6.67 -5.47 -2.70
CA ILE A 160 -6.48 -4.29 -3.56
C ILE A 160 -5.62 -4.65 -4.77
N ASP A 161 -4.44 -5.25 -4.57
CA ASP A 161 -3.50 -5.56 -5.65
C ASP A 161 -4.14 -6.48 -6.69
N THR A 162 -4.87 -7.50 -6.24
CA THR A 162 -5.58 -8.47 -7.10
C THR A 162 -6.72 -7.79 -7.86
N SER A 163 -7.56 -7.01 -7.18
CA SER A 163 -8.71 -6.33 -7.81
C SER A 163 -8.24 -5.24 -8.77
N LEU A 164 -7.18 -4.50 -8.41
CA LEU A 164 -6.58 -3.48 -9.26
C LEU A 164 -6.09 -4.11 -10.57
N LYS A 165 -5.29 -5.18 -10.49
CA LYS A 165 -4.79 -5.90 -11.66
C LYS A 165 -5.93 -6.43 -12.52
N TYR A 166 -6.94 -7.04 -11.91
CA TYR A 166 -8.10 -7.58 -12.62
C TYR A 166 -8.86 -6.50 -13.40
N VAL A 167 -9.20 -5.38 -12.74
CA VAL A 167 -9.95 -4.30 -13.39
C VAL A 167 -9.10 -3.61 -14.47
N GLU A 168 -7.81 -3.37 -14.20
CA GLU A 168 -6.89 -2.77 -15.14
C GLU A 168 -6.77 -3.61 -16.42
N THR A 169 -6.49 -4.90 -16.29
CA THR A 169 -6.28 -5.78 -17.44
C THR A 169 -7.55 -6.10 -18.22
N SER A 170 -8.73 -6.09 -17.55
CA SER A 170 -9.98 -6.50 -18.17
C SER A 170 -10.78 -5.34 -18.78
N PHE A 171 -10.65 -4.12 -18.24
CA PHE A 171 -11.56 -3.02 -18.55
C PHE A 171 -10.88 -1.69 -18.90
N VAL A 172 -9.58 -1.52 -18.58
CA VAL A 172 -8.86 -0.25 -18.83
C VAL A 172 -8.18 -0.32 -20.18
N ALA A 173 -8.50 0.63 -21.07
CA ALA A 173 -7.83 0.74 -22.36
C ALA A 173 -6.36 1.18 -22.20
N GLU A 174 -5.54 0.89 -23.21
CA GLU A 174 -4.14 1.29 -23.26
C GLU A 174 -3.99 2.81 -23.06
N GLY A 175 -3.11 3.22 -22.14
CA GLY A 175 -2.97 4.64 -21.76
C GLY A 175 -4.00 5.16 -20.76
N GLY A 176 -5.04 4.40 -20.38
CA GLY A 176 -6.11 4.82 -19.46
C GLY A 176 -5.76 4.69 -17.98
N VAL A 177 -4.64 4.03 -17.62
CA VAL A 177 -4.23 3.77 -16.23
C VAL A 177 -4.13 5.04 -15.36
N PRO A 178 -3.59 6.19 -15.82
CA PRO A 178 -3.54 7.40 -15.01
C PRO A 178 -4.93 7.92 -14.63
N LEU A 179 -5.87 7.95 -15.57
CA LEU A 179 -7.25 8.39 -15.32
C LEU A 179 -7.99 7.43 -14.40
N PHE A 180 -7.84 6.12 -14.62
CA PHE A 180 -8.39 5.08 -13.75
C PHE A 180 -7.89 5.22 -12.30
N SER A 181 -6.58 5.38 -12.11
CA SER A 181 -5.97 5.58 -10.78
C SER A 181 -6.46 6.87 -10.11
N ALA A 182 -6.53 7.99 -10.86
CA ALA A 182 -7.06 9.25 -10.37
C ALA A 182 -8.54 9.12 -9.94
N THR A 183 -9.33 8.34 -10.67
CA THR A 183 -10.73 8.07 -10.33
C THR A 183 -10.87 7.24 -9.07
N ILE A 184 -10.03 6.21 -8.85
CA ILE A 184 -9.99 5.46 -7.59
C ILE A 184 -9.75 6.40 -6.41
N PHE A 185 -8.75 7.28 -6.52
CA PHE A 185 -8.43 8.25 -5.46
C PHE A 185 -9.56 9.27 -5.28
N GLY A 186 -10.20 9.71 -6.37
CA GLY A 186 -11.38 10.57 -6.31
C GLY A 186 -12.55 9.94 -5.58
N CYS A 187 -12.86 8.67 -5.87
CA CYS A 187 -13.89 7.91 -5.16
C CYS A 187 -13.56 7.74 -3.67
N ALA A 188 -12.30 7.40 -3.34
CA ALA A 188 -11.84 7.29 -1.96
C ALA A 188 -11.97 8.64 -1.22
N PHE A 189 -11.63 9.76 -1.87
CA PHE A 189 -11.81 11.10 -1.32
C PHE A 189 -13.28 11.41 -1.02
N ILE A 190 -14.18 11.20 -1.99
CA ILE A 190 -15.62 11.47 -1.81
C ILE A 190 -16.19 10.66 -0.64
N LEU A 191 -15.87 9.37 -0.59
CA LEU A 191 -16.27 8.49 0.52
C LEU A 191 -15.71 8.96 1.87
N GLY A 192 -14.44 9.36 1.89
CA GLY A 192 -13.81 9.93 3.07
C GLY A 192 -14.48 11.20 3.55
N VAL A 193 -14.84 12.10 2.64
CA VAL A 193 -15.59 13.33 2.97
C VAL A 193 -16.96 13.01 3.56
N ILE A 194 -17.69 12.03 3.01
CA ILE A 194 -18.99 11.60 3.55
C ILE A 194 -18.84 11.15 5.01
N VAL A 195 -17.81 10.35 5.31
CA VAL A 195 -17.54 9.92 6.69
C VAL A 195 -17.17 11.09 7.60
N LEU A 196 -16.34 12.04 7.12
CA LEU A 196 -15.99 13.25 7.88
C LEU A 196 -17.20 14.14 8.16
N LEU A 197 -18.09 14.31 7.18
CA LEU A 197 -19.35 15.04 7.36
C LEU A 197 -20.25 14.37 8.40
N TYR A 198 -20.39 13.05 8.34
CA TYR A 198 -21.12 12.29 9.35
C TYR A 198 -20.53 12.47 10.75
N GLN A 199 -19.19 12.36 10.90
CA GLN A 199 -18.51 12.61 12.18
C GLN A 199 -18.72 14.04 12.70
N LYS A 200 -18.78 15.02 11.78
CA LYS A 200 -19.10 16.43 12.15
C LYS A 200 -20.51 16.59 12.66
N ILE A 201 -21.49 15.95 12.02
CA ILE A 201 -22.90 16.02 12.42
C ILE A 201 -23.11 15.43 13.83
N ILE A 202 -22.45 14.32 14.15
CA ILE A 202 -22.53 13.70 15.49
C ILE A 202 -21.61 14.35 16.53
N GLY A 203 -20.93 15.46 16.19
CA GLY A 203 -20.10 16.23 17.12
C GLY A 203 -18.76 15.57 17.50
N SER A 204 -18.35 14.50 16.80
CA SER A 204 -17.10 13.77 17.12
C SER A 204 -15.88 14.29 16.35
N LEU A 205 -16.05 15.23 15.41
CA LEU A 205 -14.98 15.75 14.57
C LEU A 205 -14.52 17.13 15.04
N SER A 206 -13.26 17.23 15.46
CA SER A 206 -12.51 18.49 15.51
C SER A 206 -11.69 18.65 14.23
N PHE A 207 -11.90 19.72 13.48
CA PHE A 207 -11.14 19.97 12.26
C PHE A 207 -9.79 20.60 12.63
N GLU A 208 -8.68 20.00 12.13
CA GLU A 208 -7.34 20.42 12.44
C GLU A 208 -6.56 20.78 11.18
N LEU A 209 -6.07 22.02 11.07
CA LEU A 209 -5.23 22.46 9.94
C LEU A 209 -3.99 21.58 9.73
N LYS A 210 -3.37 21.08 10.80
CA LYS A 210 -2.22 20.17 10.70
C LYS A 210 -2.55 18.89 9.95
N SER A 211 -3.82 18.42 9.96
CA SER A 211 -4.26 17.25 9.20
C SER A 211 -4.31 17.51 7.69
N ILE A 212 -4.57 18.77 7.28
CA ILE A 212 -4.49 19.15 5.86
C ILE A 212 -3.03 19.10 5.40
N PHE A 213 -2.11 19.72 6.13
CA PHE A 213 -0.68 19.67 5.78
C PHE A 213 -0.15 18.23 5.78
N GLY A 214 -0.53 17.42 6.79
CA GLY A 214 -0.19 16.00 6.85
C GLY A 214 -0.72 15.23 5.65
N GLY A 215 -1.94 15.50 5.23
CA GLY A 215 -2.56 14.86 4.07
C GLY A 215 -1.88 15.23 2.75
N ILE A 216 -1.50 16.49 2.55
CA ILE A 216 -0.72 16.91 1.38
C ILE A 216 0.66 16.25 1.41
N LEU A 217 1.33 16.26 2.58
CA LEU A 217 2.63 15.61 2.78
C LEU A 217 2.57 14.11 2.48
N LEU A 218 1.46 13.44 2.74
CA LEU A 218 1.23 12.04 2.39
C LEU A 218 0.85 11.87 0.92
N GLY A 219 -0.02 12.73 0.38
CA GLY A 219 -0.63 12.59 -0.95
C GLY A 219 0.35 12.78 -2.10
N VAL A 220 1.25 13.75 -1.98
CA VAL A 220 2.28 13.99 -3.01
C VAL A 220 3.21 12.77 -3.15
N PRO A 221 3.86 12.27 -2.09
CA PRO A 221 4.65 11.05 -2.18
C PRO A 221 3.82 9.83 -2.62
N ASN A 222 2.59 9.68 -2.14
CA ASN A 222 1.73 8.58 -2.52
C ASN A 222 1.52 8.52 -4.04
N TYR A 223 1.18 9.63 -4.68
CA TYR A 223 1.03 9.71 -6.12
C TYR A 223 2.35 9.43 -6.85
N PHE A 224 3.43 10.11 -6.47
CA PHE A 224 4.71 9.96 -7.15
C PHE A 224 5.36 8.58 -6.94
N SER A 225 5.07 7.88 -5.85
CA SER A 225 5.57 6.50 -5.66
C SER A 225 5.10 5.58 -6.79
N ILE A 226 3.85 5.73 -7.22
CA ILE A 226 3.27 4.97 -8.33
C ILE A 226 3.86 5.43 -9.66
N VAL A 227 3.95 6.75 -9.90
CA VAL A 227 4.52 7.30 -11.15
C VAL A 227 5.95 6.83 -11.38
N TYR A 228 6.80 6.87 -10.35
CA TYR A 228 8.19 6.43 -10.48
C TYR A 228 8.32 4.91 -10.61
N LEU A 229 7.42 4.14 -9.99
CA LEU A 229 7.37 2.69 -10.22
C LEU A 229 7.01 2.37 -11.67
N LEU A 230 6.00 3.02 -12.22
CA LEU A 230 5.61 2.85 -13.63
C LEU A 230 6.74 3.26 -14.58
N LYS A 231 7.43 4.37 -14.31
CA LYS A 231 8.62 4.77 -15.10
C LYS A 231 9.78 3.78 -14.97
N ALA A 232 9.93 3.11 -13.84
CA ALA A 232 10.91 2.05 -13.69
C ALA A 232 10.54 0.83 -14.53
N LEU A 233 9.26 0.45 -14.55
CA LEU A 233 8.74 -0.67 -15.34
C LEU A 233 8.84 -0.44 -16.85
N SER A 234 8.72 0.81 -17.31
CA SER A 234 8.87 1.17 -18.74
C SER A 234 10.32 1.40 -19.17
N THR A 235 11.32 1.15 -18.29
CA THR A 235 12.74 1.30 -18.65
C THR A 235 13.21 0.09 -19.46
N GLU A 236 13.81 0.33 -20.63
CA GLU A 236 14.37 -0.73 -21.47
C GLU A 236 15.37 -1.61 -20.71
N GLY A 237 15.26 -2.91 -20.88
CA GLY A 237 16.13 -3.92 -20.23
C GLY A 237 15.79 -4.21 -18.77
N MET A 238 14.66 -3.71 -18.23
CA MET A 238 14.18 -4.05 -16.90
C MET A 238 12.91 -4.90 -17.01
N GLU A 239 12.99 -6.15 -16.59
CA GLU A 239 11.82 -7.03 -16.51
C GLU A 239 10.88 -6.58 -15.37
N SER A 240 9.58 -6.65 -15.62
CA SER A 240 8.57 -6.21 -14.65
C SER A 240 8.64 -7.01 -13.35
N SER A 241 8.87 -8.31 -13.41
CA SER A 241 9.04 -9.19 -12.24
C SER A 241 10.21 -8.75 -11.36
N THR A 242 11.36 -8.45 -11.98
CA THR A 242 12.55 -7.95 -11.30
C THR A 242 12.31 -6.59 -10.65
N ALA A 243 11.67 -5.65 -11.38
CA ALA A 243 11.37 -4.33 -10.84
C ALA A 243 10.42 -4.38 -9.63
N PHE A 244 9.33 -5.15 -9.71
CA PHE A 244 8.41 -5.32 -8.57
C PHE A 244 9.09 -5.99 -7.37
N THR A 245 9.91 -7.01 -7.62
CA THR A 245 10.62 -7.73 -6.56
C THR A 245 11.60 -6.82 -5.83
N LEU A 246 12.46 -6.12 -6.57
CA LEU A 246 13.42 -5.17 -6.00
C LEU A 246 12.70 -4.03 -5.26
N ASN A 247 11.59 -3.52 -5.82
CA ASN A 247 10.78 -2.50 -5.15
C ASN A 247 10.25 -3.00 -3.79
N ASN A 248 9.67 -4.21 -3.74
CA ASN A 248 9.11 -4.76 -2.52
C ASN A 248 10.18 -5.08 -1.46
N VAL A 249 11.30 -5.70 -1.87
CA VAL A 249 12.45 -5.96 -0.98
C VAL A 249 13.04 -4.64 -0.46
N GLY A 250 13.26 -3.68 -1.37
CA GLY A 250 13.82 -2.38 -1.02
C GLY A 250 12.95 -1.62 -0.02
N ILE A 251 11.62 -1.65 -0.21
CA ILE A 251 10.67 -1.01 0.73
C ILE A 251 10.73 -1.68 2.11
N VAL A 252 10.75 -3.01 2.19
CA VAL A 252 10.84 -3.74 3.47
C VAL A 252 12.13 -3.41 4.20
N ILE A 253 13.26 -3.41 3.51
CA ILE A 253 14.55 -3.09 4.10
C ILE A 253 14.58 -1.62 4.55
N LEU A 254 14.26 -0.68 3.67
CA LEU A 254 14.37 0.74 3.94
C LEU A 254 13.39 1.21 5.02
N SER A 255 12.15 0.72 5.01
CA SER A 255 11.18 1.01 6.07
C SER A 255 11.61 0.44 7.43
N THR A 256 12.25 -0.74 7.44
CA THR A 256 12.85 -1.32 8.65
C THR A 256 13.98 -0.44 9.18
N LEU A 257 14.88 0.04 8.31
CA LEU A 257 15.95 0.96 8.71
C LEU A 257 15.38 2.28 9.25
N PHE A 258 14.35 2.84 8.63
CA PHE A 258 13.68 4.03 9.16
C PHE A 258 13.04 3.77 10.53
N GLY A 259 12.41 2.61 10.73
CA GLY A 259 11.87 2.21 12.02
C GLY A 259 12.94 2.16 13.11
N LEU A 260 14.09 1.54 12.81
CA LEU A 260 15.21 1.40 13.74
C LEU A 260 15.88 2.74 14.06
N PHE A 261 16.26 3.52 13.03
CA PHE A 261 17.11 4.71 13.20
C PHE A 261 16.32 5.98 13.53
N ILE A 262 15.10 6.15 12.97
CA ILE A 262 14.31 7.36 13.21
C ILE A 262 13.41 7.21 14.44
N PHE A 263 12.78 6.05 14.58
CA PHE A 263 11.79 5.82 15.65
C PHE A 263 12.29 4.95 16.79
N ASN A 264 13.55 4.49 16.74
CA ASN A 264 14.16 3.60 17.74
C ASN A 264 13.28 2.35 18.02
N GLU A 265 12.69 1.77 16.96
CA GLU A 265 11.85 0.57 17.07
C GLU A 265 12.68 -0.60 17.63
N LYS A 266 12.16 -1.27 18.65
CA LYS A 266 12.78 -2.45 19.23
C LYS A 266 12.25 -3.69 18.54
N LEU A 267 13.08 -4.31 17.71
CA LEU A 267 12.76 -5.56 17.03
C LEU A 267 13.25 -6.74 17.87
N ILE A 268 12.34 -7.67 18.17
CA ILE A 268 12.70 -8.94 18.80
C ILE A 268 13.31 -9.90 17.75
N ARG A 269 13.99 -10.96 18.22
CA ARG A 269 14.62 -11.95 17.32
C ARG A 269 13.65 -12.52 16.28
N LYS A 270 12.38 -12.74 16.66
CA LYS A 270 11.34 -13.22 15.74
C LYS A 270 11.09 -12.26 14.60
N ASN A 271 11.06 -10.95 14.86
CA ASN A 271 10.86 -9.94 13.80
C ASN A 271 12.04 -9.94 12.82
N TRP A 272 13.29 -10.02 13.30
CA TRP A 272 14.48 -10.14 12.45
C TRP A 272 14.41 -11.37 11.54
N VAL A 273 14.08 -12.53 12.11
CA VAL A 273 13.89 -13.77 11.33
C VAL A 273 12.77 -13.57 10.32
N GLY A 274 11.63 -12.99 10.72
CA GLY A 274 10.50 -12.72 9.83
C GLY A 274 10.85 -11.79 8.66
N ILE A 275 11.62 -10.71 8.91
CA ILE A 275 12.10 -9.79 7.86
C ILE A 275 13.05 -10.53 6.90
N SER A 276 13.98 -11.32 7.43
CA SER A 276 14.90 -12.11 6.58
C SER A 276 14.12 -13.12 5.72
N VAL A 277 13.14 -13.80 6.29
CA VAL A 277 12.27 -14.75 5.58
C VAL A 277 11.43 -14.02 4.53
N ALA A 278 10.95 -12.80 4.80
CA ALA A 278 10.23 -11.98 3.82
C ALA A 278 11.09 -11.69 2.59
N VAL A 279 12.33 -11.24 2.81
CA VAL A 279 13.28 -10.96 1.71
C VAL A 279 13.55 -12.22 0.89
N VAL A 280 13.81 -13.35 1.54
CA VAL A 280 14.04 -14.64 0.86
C VAL A 280 12.80 -15.07 0.07
N SER A 281 11.59 -14.93 0.65
CA SER A 281 10.33 -15.26 -0.01
C SER A 281 10.17 -14.47 -1.32
N ILE A 282 10.36 -13.15 -1.28
CA ILE A 282 10.22 -12.30 -2.47
C ILE A 282 11.24 -12.69 -3.54
N LEU A 283 12.49 -12.93 -3.15
CA LEU A 283 13.55 -13.35 -4.08
C LEU A 283 13.22 -14.71 -4.73
N LEU A 284 12.71 -15.69 -3.96
CA LEU A 284 12.30 -16.98 -4.52
C LEU A 284 11.16 -16.85 -5.53
N ILE A 285 10.17 -15.98 -5.24
CA ILE A 285 9.06 -15.72 -6.18
C ILE A 285 9.57 -15.09 -7.47
N MET A 286 10.58 -14.22 -7.39
CA MET A 286 11.22 -13.61 -8.55
C MET A 286 11.87 -14.66 -9.47
N PHE A 287 12.71 -15.56 -8.92
CA PHE A 287 13.44 -16.56 -9.71
C PHE A 287 12.57 -17.55 -10.48
N VAL A 288 11.26 -17.60 -10.20
CA VAL A 288 10.32 -18.49 -10.91
C VAL A 288 9.66 -17.79 -12.09
N ASN A 289 9.67 -16.47 -12.10
CA ASN A 289 9.07 -15.68 -13.18
C ASN A 289 10.09 -15.37 -14.31
N GLU A 290 11.34 -15.82 -14.15
CA GLU A 290 12.36 -15.92 -15.20
C GLU A 290 12.34 -17.31 -15.86
#